data_0a3b6c397b79a7200df87da3318f3963
#
_entry.id   0a3b6c397b79a7200df87da3318f3963
#
_cell.length_a   1.000
_cell.length_b   1.000
_cell.length_c   1.000
_cell.angle_alpha   90.00
_cell.angle_beta   90.00
_cell.angle_gamma   90.00
#
_symmetry.space_group_name_H-M   'P 1'
#
loop_
_entity.id
_entity.type
_entity.pdbx_description
1 polymer ?
#
loop_
_entity_poly.entity_id
_entity_poly.type
_entity_poly.pdbx_seq_one_letter_code
_entity_poly.pdbx_strand_id
1 'polypeptide(L)'
;MKLRPNLENAYELKTPEDNINLYSVWAKSYDSDFIDEMQYELHLSVANEFILAGGKGPILDVGAGTGVLAQALLKKGKFSIEATDISEAMLKVAKSKNIYERCFWSDLTKEIPVGDCSYNGVVSSGTFTHGHVGPSSMFELIRISKPGGVIVISVNEKHWNALDF
;
A
#
# COMPACT_ATOMS: atom_id res chain seq x y z
N MET A 1 30.68 1.15 2.75
CA MET A 1 29.71 0.12 3.15
C MET A 1 28.34 0.75 2.96
N LYS A 2 27.54 0.36 1.95
CA LYS A 2 26.17 0.87 1.81
C LYS A 2 25.38 0.29 2.98
N LEU A 3 24.85 1.15 3.85
CA LEU A 3 23.91 0.73 4.92
C LEU A 3 22.77 -0.05 4.25
N ARG A 4 22.42 -1.22 4.79
CA ARG A 4 21.21 -1.92 4.36
C ARG A 4 20.00 -1.08 4.75
N PRO A 5 19.03 -0.87 3.86
CA PRO A 5 17.78 -0.22 4.23
C PRO A 5 17.13 -0.96 5.41
N ASN A 6 16.51 -0.21 6.32
CA ASN A 6 15.80 -0.75 7.48
C ASN A 6 14.59 0.13 7.82
N LEU A 7 13.79 -0.30 8.82
CA LEU A 7 12.59 0.41 9.25
C LEU A 7 12.88 1.83 9.79
N GLU A 8 14.03 2.05 10.45
CA GLU A 8 14.41 3.37 10.95
C GLU A 8 14.59 4.34 9.77
N ASN A 9 15.26 3.89 8.70
CA ASN A 9 15.42 4.69 7.49
C ASN A 9 14.06 5.04 6.86
N ALA A 10 13.08 4.13 6.90
CA ALA A 10 11.74 4.39 6.38
C ALA A 10 10.97 5.44 7.19
N TYR A 11 11.21 5.53 8.49
CA TYR A 11 10.58 6.55 9.36
C TYR A 11 11.27 7.93 9.29
N GLU A 12 12.46 8.03 8.74
CA GLU A 12 13.19 9.29 8.56
C GLU A 12 12.85 10.02 7.25
N LEU A 13 12.07 9.39 6.37
CA LEU A 13 11.69 9.95 5.07
C LEU A 13 10.81 11.21 5.25
N LYS A 14 11.02 12.20 4.38
CA LYS A 14 10.31 13.49 4.44
C LYS A 14 9.64 13.87 3.11
N THR A 15 10.10 13.31 2.02
CA THR A 15 9.63 13.66 0.68
C THR A 15 9.28 12.42 -0.15
N PRO A 16 8.45 12.58 -1.20
CA PRO A 16 8.20 11.50 -2.17
C PRO A 16 9.49 10.95 -2.81
N GLU A 17 10.47 11.83 -3.09
CA GLU A 17 11.78 11.45 -3.63
C GLU A 17 12.57 10.57 -2.67
N ASP A 18 12.53 10.85 -1.37
CA ASP A 18 13.19 10.01 -0.35
C ASP A 18 12.59 8.60 -0.37
N ASN A 19 11.27 8.49 -0.49
CA ASN A 19 10.56 7.22 -0.62
C ASN A 19 11.03 6.45 -1.85
N ILE A 20 11.02 7.09 -3.04
CA ILE A 20 11.47 6.47 -4.28
C ILE A 20 12.90 5.95 -4.14
N ASN A 21 13.79 6.75 -3.58
CA ASN A 21 15.21 6.40 -3.42
C ASN A 21 15.41 5.20 -2.48
N LEU A 22 14.80 5.22 -1.30
CA LEU A 22 14.92 4.13 -0.33
C LEU A 22 14.37 2.83 -0.91
N TYR A 23 13.12 2.85 -1.36
CA TYR A 23 12.44 1.64 -1.83
C TYR A 23 12.98 1.12 -3.16
N SER A 24 13.62 1.96 -4.00
CA SER A 24 14.30 1.49 -5.20
C SER A 24 15.48 0.56 -4.89
N VAL A 25 16.19 0.83 -3.80
CA VAL A 25 17.31 -0.01 -3.34
C VAL A 25 16.81 -1.26 -2.61
N TRP A 26 15.71 -1.11 -1.87
CA TRP A 26 15.21 -2.15 -0.97
C TRP A 26 14.30 -3.18 -1.66
N ALA A 27 13.68 -2.83 -2.78
CA ALA A 27 12.64 -3.64 -3.43
C ALA A 27 13.00 -5.11 -3.64
N LYS A 28 14.24 -5.43 -3.97
CA LYS A 28 14.68 -6.81 -4.27
C LYS A 28 14.75 -7.72 -3.05
N SER A 29 15.03 -7.15 -1.88
CA SER A 29 15.19 -7.89 -0.63
C SER A 29 14.12 -7.54 0.41
N TYR A 30 13.16 -6.68 0.04
CA TYR A 30 12.16 -6.16 0.97
C TYR A 30 11.34 -7.29 1.65
N ASP A 31 10.91 -8.27 0.88
CA ASP A 31 10.11 -9.37 1.44
C ASP A 31 10.92 -10.19 2.45
N SER A 32 12.19 -10.52 2.15
CA SER A 32 13.05 -11.25 3.08
C SER A 32 13.50 -10.39 4.27
N ASP A 33 13.95 -9.16 4.02
CA ASP A 33 14.57 -8.32 5.04
C ASP A 33 13.54 -7.69 5.98
N PHE A 34 12.33 -7.40 5.48
CA PHE A 34 11.32 -6.70 6.25
C PHE A 34 10.14 -7.59 6.64
N ILE A 35 9.59 -8.35 5.71
CA ILE A 35 8.39 -9.16 5.99
C ILE A 35 8.77 -10.38 6.83
N ASP A 36 9.78 -11.14 6.38
CA ASP A 36 10.14 -12.41 7.01
C ASP A 36 10.99 -12.23 8.28
N GLU A 37 12.08 -11.43 8.23
CA GLU A 37 12.97 -11.24 9.38
C GLU A 37 12.32 -10.45 10.51
N MET A 38 11.48 -9.45 10.20
CA MET A 38 10.81 -8.61 11.21
C MET A 38 9.43 -9.14 11.59
N GLN A 39 8.96 -10.25 11.04
CA GLN A 39 7.63 -10.82 11.28
C GLN A 39 6.52 -9.79 11.11
N TYR A 40 6.61 -8.99 10.04
CA TYR A 40 5.64 -7.94 9.76
C TYR A 40 4.29 -8.52 9.33
N GLU A 41 3.29 -8.41 10.21
CA GLU A 41 1.97 -9.02 10.02
C GLU A 41 0.84 -8.03 9.72
N LEU A 42 1.14 -6.72 9.64
CA LEU A 42 0.12 -5.69 9.45
C LEU A 42 -0.72 -5.91 8.17
N HIS A 43 -0.10 -6.39 7.09
CA HIS A 43 -0.80 -6.74 5.86
C HIS A 43 -1.82 -7.88 6.06
N LEU A 44 -1.56 -8.81 6.99
CA LEU A 44 -2.50 -9.87 7.34
C LEU A 44 -3.71 -9.31 8.08
N SER A 45 -3.48 -8.36 8.99
CA SER A 45 -4.55 -7.67 9.72
C SER A 45 -5.45 -6.87 8.78
N VAL A 46 -4.87 -6.08 7.87
CA VAL A 46 -5.64 -5.33 6.85
C VAL A 46 -6.45 -6.28 5.97
N ALA A 47 -5.87 -7.39 5.52
CA ALA A 47 -6.60 -8.39 4.73
C ALA A 47 -7.76 -9.02 5.51
N ASN A 48 -7.56 -9.33 6.81
CA ASN A 48 -8.61 -9.87 7.66
C ASN A 48 -9.77 -8.88 7.81
N GLU A 49 -9.48 -7.63 8.16
CA GLU A 49 -10.49 -6.59 8.33
C GLU A 49 -11.28 -6.34 7.03
N PHE A 50 -10.61 -6.36 5.88
CA PHE A 50 -11.29 -6.23 4.58
C PHE A 50 -12.32 -7.36 4.36
N ILE A 51 -11.97 -8.60 4.67
CA ILE A 51 -12.88 -9.74 4.56
C ILE A 51 -14.04 -9.63 5.57
N LEU A 52 -13.73 -9.29 6.83
CA LEU A 52 -14.75 -9.13 7.89
C LEU A 52 -15.74 -8.01 7.57
N ALA A 53 -15.29 -6.94 6.94
CA ALA A 53 -16.14 -5.84 6.47
C ALA A 53 -16.98 -6.19 5.22
N GLY A 54 -16.87 -7.42 4.70
CA GLY A 54 -17.59 -7.85 3.51
C GLY A 54 -17.01 -7.27 2.20
N GLY A 55 -15.73 -6.96 2.19
CA GLY A 55 -15.03 -6.38 1.03
C GLY A 55 -15.12 -7.25 -0.22
N LYS A 56 -15.26 -6.60 -1.37
CA LYS A 56 -15.41 -7.23 -2.69
C LYS A 56 -14.50 -6.57 -3.71
N GLY A 57 -14.19 -7.28 -4.79
CA GLY A 57 -13.50 -6.72 -5.96
C GLY A 57 -14.42 -5.99 -6.95
N PRO A 58 -13.88 -5.19 -7.86
CA PRO A 58 -12.43 -4.94 -8.01
C PRO A 58 -11.83 -4.15 -6.84
N ILE A 59 -10.58 -4.46 -6.50
CA ILE A 59 -9.84 -3.87 -5.38
C ILE A 59 -8.66 -3.06 -5.93
N LEU A 60 -8.39 -1.89 -5.34
CA LEU A 60 -7.12 -1.20 -5.50
C LEU A 60 -6.27 -1.36 -4.23
N ASP A 61 -5.07 -1.92 -4.39
CA ASP A 61 -4.01 -1.97 -3.38
C ASP A 61 -3.15 -0.70 -3.51
N VAL A 62 -3.27 0.18 -2.53
CA VAL A 62 -2.72 1.54 -2.55
C VAL A 62 -1.45 1.60 -1.73
N GLY A 63 -0.33 1.98 -2.37
CA GLY A 63 1.00 1.82 -1.77
C GLY A 63 1.34 0.33 -1.66
N ALA A 64 1.11 -0.40 -2.74
CA ALA A 64 1.16 -1.86 -2.77
C ALA A 64 2.53 -2.46 -2.44
N GLY A 65 3.61 -1.67 -2.57
CA GLY A 65 4.97 -2.15 -2.38
C GLY A 65 5.26 -3.36 -3.27
N THR A 66 5.72 -4.44 -2.67
CA THR A 66 6.00 -5.71 -3.36
C THR A 66 4.76 -6.61 -3.52
N GLY A 67 3.59 -6.21 -2.99
CA GLY A 67 2.32 -6.94 -3.16
C GLY A 67 1.99 -7.96 -2.07
N VAL A 68 2.56 -7.84 -0.88
CA VAL A 68 2.29 -8.80 0.22
C VAL A 68 0.84 -8.77 0.72
N LEU A 69 0.20 -7.59 0.68
CA LEU A 69 -1.21 -7.45 1.05
C LEU A 69 -2.14 -8.17 0.06
N ALA A 70 -1.91 -8.02 -1.24
CA ALA A 70 -2.67 -8.75 -2.24
C ALA A 70 -2.47 -10.27 -2.12
N GLN A 71 -1.25 -10.74 -1.84
CA GLN A 71 -1.01 -12.17 -1.57
C GLN A 71 -1.84 -12.66 -0.37
N ALA A 72 -1.95 -11.85 0.70
CA ALA A 72 -2.76 -12.18 1.87
C ALA A 72 -4.26 -12.25 1.53
N LEU A 73 -4.77 -11.32 0.72
CA LEU A 73 -6.16 -11.32 0.26
C LEU A 73 -6.47 -12.53 -0.62
N LEU A 74 -5.59 -12.87 -1.56
CA LEU A 74 -5.79 -14.00 -2.46
C LEU A 74 -5.75 -15.38 -1.77
N LYS A 75 -5.09 -15.47 -0.61
CA LYS A 75 -5.18 -16.66 0.26
C LYS A 75 -6.56 -16.83 0.90
N LYS A 76 -7.36 -15.76 0.99
CA LYS A 76 -8.68 -15.74 1.63
C LYS A 76 -9.84 -15.82 0.64
N GLY A 77 -9.60 -15.51 -0.63
CA GLY A 77 -10.65 -15.53 -1.67
C GLY A 77 -10.11 -15.19 -3.05
N LYS A 78 -11.02 -15.21 -4.02
CA LYS A 78 -10.72 -14.80 -5.39
C LYS A 78 -11.13 -13.35 -5.59
N PHE A 79 -10.17 -12.49 -5.91
CA PHE A 79 -10.40 -11.07 -6.14
C PHE A 79 -9.69 -10.61 -7.42
N SER A 80 -10.31 -9.69 -8.15
CA SER A 80 -9.62 -8.86 -9.14
C SER A 80 -8.97 -7.73 -8.36
N ILE A 81 -7.64 -7.62 -8.43
CA ILE A 81 -6.85 -6.64 -7.68
C ILE A 81 -5.94 -5.89 -8.65
N GLU A 82 -5.94 -4.57 -8.55
CA GLU A 82 -4.96 -3.69 -9.18
C GLU A 82 -4.05 -3.08 -8.12
N ALA A 83 -2.85 -2.66 -8.49
CA ALA A 83 -1.87 -2.08 -7.60
C ALA A 83 -1.44 -0.69 -8.05
N THR A 84 -1.22 0.20 -7.09
CA THR A 84 -0.51 1.46 -7.32
C THR A 84 0.53 1.71 -6.26
N ASP A 85 1.66 2.28 -6.68
CA ASP A 85 2.76 2.68 -5.80
C ASP A 85 3.56 3.82 -6.44
N ILE A 86 4.26 4.61 -5.61
CA ILE A 86 5.15 5.66 -6.09
C ILE A 86 6.51 5.10 -6.54
N SER A 87 6.89 3.92 -6.07
CA SER A 87 8.15 3.24 -6.42
C SER A 87 7.96 2.27 -7.59
N GLU A 88 8.46 2.63 -8.76
CA GLU A 88 8.46 1.71 -9.92
C GLU A 88 9.22 0.41 -9.65
N ALA A 89 10.25 0.46 -8.80
CA ALA A 89 11.02 -0.72 -8.42
C ALA A 89 10.18 -1.71 -7.60
N MET A 90 9.36 -1.19 -6.66
CA MET A 90 8.39 -1.99 -5.92
C MET A 90 7.33 -2.59 -6.85
N LEU A 91 6.73 -1.77 -7.71
CA LEU A 91 5.74 -2.24 -8.70
C LEU A 91 6.30 -3.31 -9.63
N LYS A 92 7.59 -3.23 -9.99
CA LYS A 92 8.24 -4.27 -10.80
C LYS A 92 8.28 -5.61 -10.07
N VAL A 93 8.56 -5.62 -8.78
CA VAL A 93 8.51 -6.83 -7.95
C VAL A 93 7.08 -7.33 -7.82
N ALA A 94 6.13 -6.46 -7.48
CA ALA A 94 4.71 -6.79 -7.40
C ALA A 94 4.18 -7.43 -8.69
N LYS A 95 4.50 -6.82 -9.84
CA LYS A 95 4.11 -7.32 -11.17
C LYS A 95 4.70 -8.71 -11.48
N SER A 96 5.93 -8.99 -11.04
CA SER A 96 6.57 -10.29 -11.25
C SER A 96 5.88 -11.44 -10.54
N LYS A 97 5.07 -11.16 -9.52
CA LYS A 97 4.28 -12.15 -8.77
C LYS A 97 3.03 -12.62 -9.52
N ASN A 98 2.64 -11.95 -10.60
CA ASN A 98 1.45 -12.27 -11.43
C ASN A 98 0.15 -12.41 -10.64
N ILE A 99 -0.05 -11.52 -9.66
CA ILE A 99 -1.23 -11.51 -8.77
C ILE A 99 -2.13 -10.30 -8.98
N TYR A 100 -1.71 -9.35 -9.80
CA TYR A 100 -2.46 -8.14 -10.12
C TYR A 100 -2.92 -8.14 -11.58
N GLU A 101 -4.13 -7.63 -11.83
CA GLU A 101 -4.63 -7.34 -13.18
C GLU A 101 -3.84 -6.21 -13.85
N ARG A 102 -3.49 -5.19 -13.05
CA ARG A 102 -2.72 -4.03 -13.47
C ARG A 102 -1.88 -3.50 -12.32
N CYS A 103 -0.64 -3.08 -12.64
CA CYS A 103 0.20 -2.28 -11.74
C CYS A 103 0.52 -0.96 -12.44
N PHE A 104 0.28 0.17 -11.77
CA PHE A 104 0.53 1.50 -12.32
C PHE A 104 1.11 2.45 -11.28
N TRP A 105 1.91 3.38 -11.75
CA TRP A 105 2.54 4.39 -10.91
C TRP A 105 1.52 5.46 -10.50
N SER A 106 1.50 5.88 -9.24
CA SER A 106 0.86 7.11 -8.81
C SER A 106 1.51 7.67 -7.53
N ASP A 107 1.40 8.98 -7.39
CA ASP A 107 1.74 9.71 -6.18
C ASP A 107 0.43 10.00 -5.42
N LEU A 108 0.27 9.40 -4.25
CA LEU A 108 -0.96 9.50 -3.44
C LEU A 108 -1.19 10.88 -2.83
N THR A 109 -0.23 11.80 -2.95
CA THR A 109 -0.41 13.21 -2.61
C THR A 109 -1.10 14.00 -3.74
N LYS A 110 -1.40 13.33 -4.85
CA LYS A 110 -2.04 13.86 -6.06
C LYS A 110 -3.24 13.03 -6.45
N GLU A 111 -3.92 13.43 -7.51
CA GLU A 111 -5.00 12.66 -8.10
C GLU A 111 -4.49 11.30 -8.61
N ILE A 112 -5.15 10.22 -8.18
CA ILE A 112 -4.87 8.88 -8.66
C ILE A 112 -5.44 8.75 -10.09
N PRO A 113 -4.68 8.26 -11.10
CA PRO A 113 -5.08 8.26 -12.51
C PRO A 113 -6.12 7.15 -12.84
N VAL A 114 -7.22 7.17 -12.11
CA VAL A 114 -8.38 6.29 -12.30
C VAL A 114 -9.67 7.08 -12.15
N GLY A 115 -10.74 6.62 -12.78
CA GLY A 115 -12.05 7.28 -12.71
C GLY A 115 -12.69 7.19 -11.33
N ASP A 116 -13.66 8.08 -11.08
CA ASP A 116 -14.49 8.05 -9.88
C ASP A 116 -15.24 6.73 -9.77
N CYS A 117 -15.52 6.30 -8.55
CA CYS A 117 -16.31 5.10 -8.27
C CYS A 117 -15.85 3.86 -9.06
N SER A 118 -14.53 3.65 -9.19
CA SER A 118 -13.96 2.53 -9.96
C SER A 118 -13.88 1.23 -9.17
N TYR A 119 -13.67 1.30 -7.86
CA TYR A 119 -13.39 0.11 -7.03
C TYR A 119 -14.46 -0.16 -5.97
N ASN A 120 -14.75 -1.45 -5.73
CA ASN A 120 -15.58 -1.88 -4.59
C ASN A 120 -14.75 -2.05 -3.31
N GLY A 121 -13.43 -2.15 -3.46
CA GLY A 121 -12.49 -2.27 -2.36
C GLY A 121 -11.27 -1.37 -2.57
N VAL A 122 -10.83 -0.71 -1.50
CA VAL A 122 -9.55 0.01 -1.46
C VAL A 122 -8.82 -0.44 -0.20
N VAL A 123 -7.61 -0.92 -0.37
CA VAL A 123 -6.80 -1.43 0.76
C VAL A 123 -5.42 -0.81 0.77
N SER A 124 -4.84 -0.65 1.97
CA SER A 124 -3.47 -0.17 2.10
C SER A 124 -2.84 -0.64 3.41
N SER A 125 -1.61 -1.10 3.35
CA SER A 125 -0.85 -1.55 4.52
C SER A 125 0.53 -0.87 4.55
N GLY A 126 0.81 -0.13 5.65
CA GLY A 126 2.11 0.48 5.89
C GLY A 126 2.40 1.78 5.11
N THR A 127 1.42 2.32 4.37
CA THR A 127 1.58 3.53 3.55
C THR A 127 1.30 4.81 4.35
N PHE A 128 0.29 4.79 5.24
CA PHE A 128 -0.09 5.94 6.06
C PHE A 128 0.74 5.98 7.34
N THR A 129 1.98 6.42 7.20
CA THR A 129 2.98 6.50 8.26
C THR A 129 3.86 7.73 8.08
N HIS A 130 4.72 8.02 9.06
CA HIS A 130 5.62 9.17 9.05
C HIS A 130 6.42 9.28 7.75
N GLY A 131 6.43 10.49 7.17
CA GLY A 131 7.17 10.79 5.96
C GLY A 131 6.57 10.27 4.65
N HIS A 132 5.38 9.63 4.68
CA HIS A 132 4.74 9.08 3.49
C HIS A 132 3.49 9.89 3.09
N VAL A 133 2.30 9.47 3.52
CA VAL A 133 1.02 9.99 3.02
C VAL A 133 0.17 10.49 4.17
N GLY A 134 -0.35 11.72 4.06
CA GLY A 134 -1.20 12.35 5.07
C GLY A 134 -2.71 12.13 4.84
N PRO A 135 -3.56 12.70 5.72
CA PRO A 135 -5.01 12.50 5.70
C PRO A 135 -5.70 13.05 4.44
N SER A 136 -5.14 14.06 3.79
CA SER A 136 -5.73 14.63 2.56
C SER A 136 -5.91 13.63 1.43
N SER A 137 -5.08 12.59 1.37
CA SER A 137 -5.22 11.51 0.38
C SER A 137 -6.48 10.66 0.57
N MET A 138 -7.12 10.72 1.75
CA MET A 138 -8.39 10.01 1.99
C MET A 138 -9.50 10.47 1.03
N PHE A 139 -9.49 11.73 0.61
CA PHE A 139 -10.45 12.22 -0.38
C PHE A 139 -10.35 11.49 -1.72
N GLU A 140 -9.11 11.17 -2.15
CA GLU A 140 -8.88 10.37 -3.35
C GLU A 140 -9.35 8.92 -3.16
N LEU A 141 -9.07 8.30 -2.01
CA LEU A 141 -9.55 6.94 -1.74
C LEU A 141 -11.09 6.88 -1.75
N ILE A 142 -11.75 7.92 -1.22
CA ILE A 142 -13.21 8.04 -1.26
C ILE A 142 -13.71 8.26 -2.70
N ARG A 143 -13.07 9.15 -3.47
CA ARG A 143 -13.44 9.45 -4.87
C ARG A 143 -13.45 8.20 -5.74
N ILE A 144 -12.39 7.38 -5.65
CA ILE A 144 -12.24 6.17 -6.46
C ILE A 144 -13.09 4.99 -5.98
N SER A 145 -13.62 5.06 -4.75
CA SER A 145 -14.47 4.01 -4.18
C SER A 145 -15.90 4.15 -4.65
N LYS A 146 -16.53 3.03 -4.97
CA LYS A 146 -17.97 2.98 -5.28
C LYS A 146 -18.80 3.23 -4.01
N PRO A 147 -20.00 3.79 -4.14
CA PRO A 147 -20.95 3.83 -3.02
C PRO A 147 -21.16 2.43 -2.42
N GLY A 148 -20.99 2.32 -1.10
CA GLY A 148 -21.02 1.03 -0.39
C GLY A 148 -19.75 0.18 -0.54
N GLY A 149 -18.74 0.69 -1.17
CA GLY A 149 -17.40 0.06 -1.23
C GLY A 149 -16.73 0.07 0.15
N VAL A 150 -15.78 -0.84 0.34
CA VAL A 150 -15.04 -1.02 1.61
C VAL A 150 -13.63 -0.44 1.46
N ILE A 151 -13.26 0.47 2.35
CA ILE A 151 -11.91 1.02 2.46
C ILE A 151 -11.29 0.52 3.76
N VAL A 152 -10.15 -0.17 3.70
CA VAL A 152 -9.38 -0.60 4.87
C VAL A 152 -7.93 -0.20 4.71
N ILE A 153 -7.49 0.68 5.59
CA ILE A 153 -6.10 1.16 5.62
C ILE A 153 -5.51 1.00 7.01
N SER A 154 -4.22 0.82 7.09
CA SER A 154 -3.50 0.94 8.35
C SER A 154 -2.88 2.33 8.46
N VAL A 155 -3.02 2.96 9.63
CA VAL A 155 -2.41 4.23 9.95
C VAL A 155 -1.52 4.06 11.17
N ASN A 156 -0.28 4.56 11.11
CA ASN A 156 0.61 4.55 12.26
C ASN A 156 0.07 5.48 13.36
N GLU A 157 0.02 5.02 14.61
CA GLU A 157 -0.56 5.76 15.74
C GLU A 157 0.05 7.15 15.94
N LYS A 158 1.38 7.27 15.85
CA LYS A 158 2.06 8.57 16.00
C LYS A 158 1.70 9.51 14.84
N HIS A 159 1.55 8.96 13.64
CA HIS A 159 1.15 9.71 12.46
C HIS A 159 -0.31 10.17 12.55
N TRP A 160 -1.20 9.31 13.01
CA TRP A 160 -2.59 9.64 13.31
C TRP A 160 -2.70 10.82 14.24
N ASN A 161 -2.01 10.76 15.39
CA ASN A 161 -2.06 11.80 16.40
C ASN A 161 -1.39 13.13 15.97
N ALA A 162 -0.45 13.07 15.02
CA ALA A 162 0.28 14.25 14.56
C ALA A 162 -0.43 15.03 13.45
N LEU A 163 -1.30 14.41 12.66
CA LEU A 163 -1.88 14.99 11.43
C LEU A 163 -3.41 15.03 11.41
N ASP A 164 -4.10 14.77 12.51
CA ASP A 164 -5.57 14.83 12.61
C ASP A 164 -6.28 13.98 11.52
N PHE A 165 -5.98 12.69 11.47
CA PHE A 165 -6.68 11.72 10.61
C PHE A 165 -8.15 11.57 10.98
#